data_ee0902419e911fc20cc17aa9e2e036cd
#
_entry.id   ee0902419e911fc20cc17aa9e2e036cd
#
_cell.length_a   1.000
_cell.length_b   1.000
_cell.length_c   1.000
_cell.angle_alpha   90.00
_cell.angle_beta   90.00
_cell.angle_gamma   90.00
#
_symmetry.space_group_name_H-M   'P 1'
#
loop_
_entity.id
_entity.type
_entity.pdbx_description
1 polymer ?
#
loop_
_entity_poly.entity_id
_entity_poly.type
_entity_poly.pdbx_seq_one_letter_code
_entity_poly.pdbx_strand_id
1 'polypeptide(L)'
;ATPTRKAEVRPQVSGILQKRLFTEGSTVKQGQQLYQIDPSVYEANVKSAEASLASAKANLHTTQLRAERYTRLLEQKAVSKQDYDDAQASFLSAKASVRSAEAALSKANIDLAYTKVYAPISGTINRSNVTEGALVSAGQATPLTTIQQMDPMYVDLGQSAEDHLALKKNLTEGKLLNG
;
A
#
# COMPACT_ATOMS: atom_id res chain seq x y z
N ALA A 1 13.44 27.30 11.37
CA ALA A 1 12.52 26.31 11.95
C ALA A 1 12.36 25.14 11.00
N THR A 2 12.66 23.94 11.47
CA THR A 2 12.68 22.72 10.66
C THR A 2 11.55 21.81 11.11
N PRO A 3 10.70 21.27 10.20
CA PRO A 3 9.64 20.36 10.58
C PRO A 3 10.22 19.06 11.16
N THR A 4 9.60 18.52 12.21
CA THR A 4 10.06 17.29 12.88
C THR A 4 9.96 16.07 11.98
N ARG A 5 8.94 16.03 11.11
CA ARG A 5 8.72 14.97 10.11
C ARG A 5 8.23 15.56 8.81
N LYS A 6 8.76 15.04 7.71
CA LYS A 6 8.34 15.38 6.36
C LYS A 6 8.02 14.06 5.64
N ALA A 7 6.83 13.93 5.06
CA ALA A 7 6.44 12.78 4.27
C ALA A 7 6.04 13.23 2.87
N GLU A 8 6.61 12.60 1.87
CA GLU A 8 6.27 12.79 0.48
C GLU A 8 5.17 11.80 0.09
N VAL A 9 4.08 12.31 -0.46
CA VAL A 9 2.96 11.51 -0.95
C VAL A 9 3.21 11.19 -2.42
N ARG A 10 3.43 9.91 -2.72
CA ARG A 10 3.69 9.42 -4.08
C ARG A 10 2.63 8.39 -4.47
N PRO A 11 2.21 8.34 -5.75
CA PRO A 11 1.27 7.32 -6.22
C PRO A 11 1.96 5.96 -6.27
N GLN A 12 1.25 4.91 -5.88
CA GLN A 12 1.73 3.52 -5.97
C GLN A 12 1.23 2.81 -7.24
N VAL A 13 0.22 3.39 -7.89
CA VAL A 13 -0.35 2.92 -9.15
C VAL A 13 -0.44 4.06 -10.14
N SER A 14 -0.46 3.74 -11.43
CA SER A 14 -0.54 4.71 -12.52
C SER A 14 -1.99 4.91 -12.95
N GLY A 15 -2.36 6.12 -13.33
CA GLY A 15 -3.68 6.44 -13.83
C GLY A 15 -3.97 7.93 -13.85
N ILE A 16 -5.16 8.30 -14.26
CA ILE A 16 -5.59 9.69 -14.28
C ILE A 16 -6.07 10.10 -12.89
N LEU A 17 -5.61 11.25 -12.40
CA LEU A 17 -6.07 11.82 -11.14
C LEU A 17 -7.48 12.36 -11.33
N GLN A 18 -8.47 11.73 -10.69
CA GLN A 18 -9.88 12.14 -10.81
C GLN A 18 -10.23 13.28 -9.88
N LYS A 19 -9.79 13.19 -8.61
CA LYS A 19 -10.18 14.16 -7.57
C LYS A 19 -9.06 14.40 -6.57
N ARG A 20 -9.01 15.63 -6.08
CA ARG A 20 -8.26 16.05 -4.90
C ARG A 20 -9.25 16.32 -3.76
N LEU A 21 -9.04 15.69 -2.60
CA LEU A 21 -9.99 15.66 -1.47
C LEU A 21 -9.49 16.46 -0.25
N PHE A 22 -8.60 17.41 -0.46
CA PHE A 22 -8.07 18.28 0.59
C PHE A 22 -7.91 19.71 0.08
N THR A 23 -7.83 20.65 1.01
CA THR A 23 -7.47 22.05 0.74
C THR A 23 -5.97 22.23 0.98
N GLU A 24 -5.28 22.87 0.04
CA GLU A 24 -3.83 23.17 0.16
C GLU A 24 -3.57 24.06 1.39
N GLY A 25 -2.52 23.73 2.13
CA GLY A 25 -2.18 24.43 3.38
C GLY A 25 -3.03 24.02 4.59
N SER A 26 -4.01 23.15 4.44
CA SER A 26 -4.82 22.66 5.57
C SER A 26 -4.11 21.58 6.38
N THR A 27 -4.61 21.33 7.60
CA THR A 27 -4.16 20.20 8.41
C THR A 27 -4.91 18.94 8.00
N VAL A 28 -4.17 17.86 7.76
CA VAL A 28 -4.70 16.52 7.44
C VAL A 28 -4.33 15.52 8.53
N LYS A 29 -5.17 14.50 8.71
CA LYS A 29 -4.92 13.40 9.65
C LYS A 29 -4.33 12.21 8.92
N GLN A 30 -3.49 11.44 9.60
CA GLN A 30 -3.01 10.15 9.10
C GLN A 30 -4.19 9.25 8.70
N GLY A 31 -4.10 8.64 7.52
CA GLY A 31 -5.18 7.81 6.97
C GLY A 31 -6.32 8.61 6.29
N GLN A 32 -6.26 9.94 6.26
CA GLN A 32 -7.21 10.76 5.49
C GLN A 32 -6.94 10.57 3.99
N GLN A 33 -7.99 10.35 3.20
CA GLN A 33 -7.87 10.25 1.74
C GLN A 33 -7.57 11.63 1.15
N LEU A 34 -6.51 11.70 0.34
CA LEU A 34 -6.04 12.92 -0.30
C LEU A 34 -6.39 13.01 -1.77
N TYR A 35 -6.22 11.90 -2.47
CA TYR A 35 -6.47 11.84 -3.92
C TYR A 35 -7.23 10.57 -4.29
N GLN A 36 -7.93 10.66 -5.42
CA GLN A 36 -8.54 9.54 -6.10
C GLN A 36 -7.97 9.43 -7.51
N ILE A 37 -7.28 8.33 -7.79
CA ILE A 37 -6.86 7.92 -9.13
C ILE A 37 -8.01 7.12 -9.75
N ASP A 38 -8.16 7.16 -11.06
CA ASP A 38 -9.23 6.43 -11.78
C ASP A 38 -9.19 4.93 -11.45
N PRO A 39 -10.21 4.37 -10.79
CA PRO A 39 -10.22 2.98 -10.38
C PRO A 39 -10.71 2.02 -11.48
N SER A 40 -11.23 2.51 -12.60
CA SER A 40 -12.01 1.73 -13.57
C SER A 40 -11.26 0.50 -14.08
N VAL A 41 -9.98 0.65 -14.45
CA VAL A 41 -9.14 -0.45 -14.93
C VAL A 41 -8.86 -1.46 -13.81
N TYR A 42 -8.63 -0.97 -12.60
CA TYR A 42 -8.35 -1.81 -11.43
C TYR A 42 -9.57 -2.59 -10.97
N GLU A 43 -10.76 -2.00 -11.03
CA GLU A 43 -12.05 -2.69 -10.78
C GLU A 43 -12.28 -3.81 -11.81
N ALA A 44 -11.99 -3.55 -13.08
CA ALA A 44 -12.09 -4.57 -14.13
C ALA A 44 -11.11 -5.73 -13.88
N ASN A 45 -9.88 -5.43 -13.43
CA ASN A 45 -8.89 -6.44 -13.08
C ASN A 45 -9.35 -7.29 -11.89
N VAL A 46 -9.96 -6.70 -10.87
CA VAL A 46 -10.55 -7.43 -9.74
C VAL A 46 -11.62 -8.39 -10.21
N LYS A 47 -12.58 -7.92 -11.03
CA LYS A 47 -13.65 -8.77 -11.60
C LYS A 47 -13.10 -9.93 -12.44
N SER A 48 -12.05 -9.69 -13.22
CA SER A 48 -11.36 -10.73 -13.99
C SER A 48 -10.70 -11.78 -13.08
N ALA A 49 -10.03 -11.34 -12.02
CA ALA A 49 -9.41 -12.24 -11.04
C ALA A 49 -10.46 -13.05 -10.25
N GLU A 50 -11.59 -12.45 -9.90
CA GLU A 50 -12.74 -13.13 -9.28
C GLU A 50 -13.29 -14.24 -10.17
N ALA A 51 -13.48 -13.97 -11.47
CA ALA A 51 -13.95 -14.96 -12.43
C ALA A 51 -12.94 -16.11 -12.58
N SER A 52 -11.64 -15.81 -12.61
CA SER A 52 -10.57 -16.82 -12.66
C SER A 52 -10.57 -17.71 -11.41
N LEU A 53 -10.76 -17.10 -10.23
CA LEU A 53 -10.88 -17.85 -8.97
C LEU A 53 -12.12 -18.75 -8.95
N ALA A 54 -13.25 -18.26 -9.44
CA ALA A 54 -14.48 -19.06 -9.54
C ALA A 54 -14.27 -20.28 -10.45
N SER A 55 -13.61 -20.11 -11.60
CA SER A 55 -13.25 -21.20 -12.51
C SER A 55 -12.32 -22.22 -11.85
N ALA A 56 -11.28 -21.75 -11.15
CA ALA A 56 -10.35 -22.63 -10.43
C ALA A 56 -11.06 -23.44 -9.33
N LYS A 57 -11.98 -22.81 -8.59
CA LYS A 57 -12.80 -23.50 -7.55
C LYS A 57 -13.73 -24.53 -8.14
N ALA A 58 -14.36 -24.26 -9.29
CA ALA A 58 -15.19 -25.24 -9.99
C ALA A 58 -14.38 -26.47 -10.43
N ASN A 59 -13.18 -26.25 -10.98
CA ASN A 59 -12.28 -27.35 -11.34
C ASN A 59 -11.80 -28.14 -10.12
N LEU A 60 -11.48 -27.45 -9.01
CA LEU A 60 -11.14 -28.10 -7.74
C LEU A 60 -12.26 -29.03 -7.27
N HIS A 61 -13.50 -28.54 -7.28
CA HIS A 61 -14.66 -29.34 -6.89
C HIS A 61 -14.80 -30.61 -7.72
N THR A 62 -14.67 -30.51 -9.05
CA THR A 62 -14.72 -31.64 -9.96
C THR A 62 -13.61 -32.65 -9.69
N THR A 63 -12.37 -32.19 -9.54
CA THR A 63 -11.22 -33.05 -9.28
C THR A 63 -11.27 -33.69 -7.90
N GLN A 64 -11.80 -32.98 -6.91
CA GLN A 64 -12.04 -33.53 -5.56
C GLN A 64 -13.02 -34.69 -5.60
N LEU A 65 -14.19 -34.51 -6.22
CA LEU A 65 -15.19 -35.56 -6.33
C LEU A 65 -14.64 -36.79 -7.07
N ARG A 66 -13.80 -36.56 -8.10
CA ARG A 66 -13.12 -37.64 -8.82
C ARG A 66 -12.15 -38.40 -7.92
N ALA A 67 -11.29 -37.65 -7.17
CA ALA A 67 -10.34 -38.27 -6.24
C ALA A 67 -11.01 -39.08 -5.15
N GLU A 68 -12.10 -38.59 -4.56
CA GLU A 68 -12.90 -39.30 -3.56
C GLU A 68 -13.55 -40.57 -4.13
N ARG A 69 -14.05 -40.50 -5.36
CA ARG A 69 -14.59 -41.67 -6.06
C ARG A 69 -13.53 -42.75 -6.31
N TYR A 70 -12.34 -42.35 -6.79
CA TYR A 70 -11.25 -43.27 -7.05
C TYR A 70 -10.67 -43.87 -5.76
N THR A 71 -10.67 -43.13 -4.65
CA THR A 71 -10.32 -43.69 -3.34
C THR A 71 -11.23 -44.85 -2.96
N ARG A 72 -12.55 -44.69 -3.09
CA ARG A 72 -13.51 -45.79 -2.82
C ARG A 72 -13.40 -46.98 -3.79
N LEU A 73 -13.16 -46.69 -5.07
CA LEU A 73 -12.99 -47.73 -6.08
C LEU A 73 -11.68 -48.51 -5.89
N LEU A 74 -10.63 -47.88 -5.41
CA LEU A 74 -9.36 -48.55 -5.09
C LEU A 74 -9.54 -49.56 -3.94
N GLU A 75 -10.28 -49.16 -2.88
CA GLU A 75 -10.62 -50.06 -1.76
C GLU A 75 -11.38 -51.30 -2.21
N GLN A 76 -12.24 -51.16 -3.25
CA GLN A 76 -12.97 -52.24 -3.86
C GLN A 76 -12.19 -52.98 -4.96
N LYS A 77 -10.91 -52.64 -5.19
CA LYS A 77 -10.04 -53.16 -6.25
C LYS A 77 -10.66 -52.99 -7.67
N ALA A 78 -11.47 -51.95 -7.86
CA ALA A 78 -12.19 -51.67 -9.11
C ALA A 78 -11.45 -50.73 -10.06
N VAL A 79 -10.33 -50.10 -9.60
CA VAL A 79 -9.45 -49.24 -10.40
C VAL A 79 -7.98 -49.60 -10.14
N SER A 80 -7.08 -49.23 -11.07
CA SER A 80 -5.65 -49.40 -10.89
C SER A 80 -5.10 -48.37 -9.88
N LYS A 81 -3.95 -48.69 -9.27
CA LYS A 81 -3.25 -47.73 -8.40
C LYS A 81 -2.82 -46.50 -9.18
N GLN A 82 -2.43 -46.65 -10.46
CA GLN A 82 -2.04 -45.55 -11.32
C GLN A 82 -3.21 -44.58 -11.54
N ASP A 83 -4.41 -45.08 -11.86
CA ASP A 83 -5.59 -44.22 -12.02
C ASP A 83 -5.96 -43.46 -10.76
N TYR A 84 -5.79 -44.09 -9.59
CA TYR A 84 -5.95 -43.44 -8.28
C TYR A 84 -4.91 -42.34 -8.08
N ASP A 85 -3.63 -42.62 -8.31
CA ASP A 85 -2.55 -41.68 -8.15
C ASP A 85 -2.71 -40.46 -9.07
N ASP A 86 -3.17 -40.69 -10.34
CA ASP A 86 -3.45 -39.62 -11.30
C ASP A 86 -4.64 -38.76 -10.87
N ALA A 87 -5.68 -39.36 -10.29
CA ALA A 87 -6.80 -38.60 -9.73
C ALA A 87 -6.40 -37.73 -8.53
N GLN A 88 -5.54 -38.26 -7.64
CA GLN A 88 -4.99 -37.52 -6.50
C GLN A 88 -4.07 -36.38 -6.95
N ALA A 89 -3.21 -36.63 -7.93
CA ALA A 89 -2.32 -35.61 -8.50
C ALA A 89 -3.12 -34.46 -9.14
N SER A 90 -4.19 -34.81 -9.88
CA SER A 90 -5.10 -33.81 -10.48
C SER A 90 -5.80 -32.96 -9.44
N PHE A 91 -6.26 -33.56 -8.35
CA PHE A 91 -6.86 -32.84 -7.22
C PHE A 91 -5.87 -31.87 -6.56
N LEU A 92 -4.64 -32.32 -6.27
CA LEU A 92 -3.59 -31.49 -5.68
C LEU A 92 -3.19 -30.33 -6.60
N SER A 93 -3.11 -30.58 -7.91
CA SER A 93 -2.85 -29.54 -8.92
C SER A 93 -3.96 -28.49 -8.95
N ALA A 94 -5.22 -28.93 -8.94
CA ALA A 94 -6.36 -28.01 -8.89
C ALA A 94 -6.39 -27.19 -7.61
N LYS A 95 -6.02 -27.78 -6.47
CA LYS A 95 -5.88 -27.08 -5.19
C LYS A 95 -4.79 -25.99 -5.24
N ALA A 96 -3.66 -26.27 -5.88
CA ALA A 96 -2.61 -25.30 -6.10
C ALA A 96 -3.08 -24.15 -7.03
N SER A 97 -3.86 -24.47 -8.07
CA SER A 97 -4.43 -23.48 -8.99
C SER A 97 -5.38 -22.51 -8.28
N VAL A 98 -6.19 -22.99 -7.32
CA VAL A 98 -7.04 -22.11 -6.49
C VAL A 98 -6.20 -21.14 -5.68
N ARG A 99 -5.13 -21.60 -5.02
CA ARG A 99 -4.23 -20.73 -4.25
C ARG A 99 -3.57 -19.66 -5.13
N SER A 100 -3.18 -20.02 -6.35
CA SER A 100 -2.63 -19.07 -7.32
C SER A 100 -3.65 -18.01 -7.72
N ALA A 101 -4.90 -18.41 -7.97
CA ALA A 101 -5.99 -17.50 -8.31
C ALA A 101 -6.36 -16.58 -7.12
N GLU A 102 -6.33 -17.08 -5.89
CA GLU A 102 -6.54 -16.30 -4.68
C GLU A 102 -5.45 -15.23 -4.50
N ALA A 103 -4.20 -15.59 -4.75
CA ALA A 103 -3.09 -14.64 -4.71
C ALA A 103 -3.21 -13.55 -5.79
N ALA A 104 -3.65 -13.93 -7.00
CA ALA A 104 -3.91 -12.97 -8.09
C ALA A 104 -5.06 -12.01 -7.74
N LEU A 105 -6.14 -12.49 -7.14
CA LEU A 105 -7.24 -11.66 -6.67
C LEU A 105 -6.79 -10.70 -5.55
N SER A 106 -6.00 -11.20 -4.60
CA SER A 106 -5.44 -10.37 -3.53
C SER A 106 -4.60 -9.23 -4.09
N LYS A 107 -3.73 -9.54 -5.08
CA LYS A 107 -2.93 -8.51 -5.76
C LYS A 107 -3.80 -7.46 -6.45
N ALA A 108 -4.83 -7.88 -7.19
CA ALA A 108 -5.75 -6.97 -7.88
C ALA A 108 -6.49 -6.05 -6.90
N ASN A 109 -6.90 -6.56 -5.74
CA ASN A 109 -7.53 -5.77 -4.67
C ASN A 109 -6.56 -4.75 -4.05
N ILE A 110 -5.29 -5.10 -3.88
CA ILE A 110 -4.26 -4.17 -3.38
C ILE A 110 -4.04 -3.05 -4.38
N ASP A 111 -3.91 -3.36 -5.68
CA ASP A 111 -3.75 -2.37 -6.73
C ASP A 111 -4.95 -1.42 -6.80
N LEU A 112 -6.18 -1.94 -6.64
CA LEU A 112 -7.40 -1.13 -6.54
C LEU A 112 -7.38 -0.23 -5.29
N ALA A 113 -6.96 -0.74 -4.15
CA ALA A 113 -6.84 0.06 -2.93
C ALA A 113 -5.86 1.22 -3.09
N TYR A 114 -4.78 1.04 -3.84
CA TYR A 114 -3.79 2.07 -4.12
C TYR A 114 -4.28 3.20 -5.03
N THR A 115 -5.44 3.05 -5.69
CA THR A 115 -6.09 4.16 -6.40
C THR A 115 -6.58 5.26 -5.46
N LYS A 116 -6.77 4.92 -4.17
CA LYS A 116 -7.06 5.87 -3.10
C LYS A 116 -5.77 6.21 -2.39
N VAL A 117 -5.28 7.43 -2.55
CA VAL A 117 -4.04 7.89 -1.93
C VAL A 117 -4.34 8.52 -0.58
N TYR A 118 -3.73 7.98 0.47
CA TYR A 118 -3.95 8.42 1.85
C TYR A 118 -2.75 9.17 2.43
N ALA A 119 -3.00 10.00 3.45
CA ALA A 119 -1.96 10.69 4.21
C ALA A 119 -1.16 9.68 5.06
N PRO A 120 0.17 9.57 4.88
CA PRO A 120 1.01 8.66 5.67
C PRO A 120 1.24 9.16 7.09
N ILE A 121 1.15 10.46 7.33
CA ILE A 121 1.30 11.12 8.64
C ILE A 121 0.25 12.22 8.79
N SER A 122 -0.02 12.63 10.04
CA SER A 122 -0.77 13.85 10.32
C SER A 122 0.14 15.07 10.23
N GLY A 123 -0.38 16.20 9.76
CA GLY A 123 0.38 17.45 9.64
C GLY A 123 -0.24 18.42 8.65
N THR A 124 0.46 19.49 8.35
CA THR A 124 0.05 20.48 7.34
C THR A 124 0.45 19.99 5.97
N ILE A 125 -0.52 19.89 5.07
CA ILE A 125 -0.30 19.47 3.69
C ILE A 125 0.08 20.69 2.84
N ASN A 126 1.12 20.53 2.04
CA ASN A 126 1.58 21.57 1.14
C ASN A 126 0.71 21.63 -0.14
N ARG A 127 1.11 22.49 -1.05
CA ARG A 127 0.53 22.60 -2.38
C ARG A 127 0.62 21.28 -3.12
N SER A 128 -0.39 20.98 -3.94
CA SER A 128 -0.38 19.87 -4.89
C SER A 128 0.51 20.19 -6.10
N ASN A 129 1.37 19.25 -6.48
CA ASN A 129 2.21 19.36 -7.68
C ASN A 129 1.50 18.86 -8.95
N VAL A 130 0.28 18.33 -8.79
CA VAL A 130 -0.53 17.76 -9.86
C VAL A 130 -1.94 18.32 -9.80
N THR A 131 -2.57 18.43 -10.96
CA THR A 131 -3.97 18.89 -11.10
C THR A 131 -4.88 17.70 -11.42
N GLU A 132 -6.16 17.85 -11.17
CA GLU A 132 -7.18 16.89 -11.61
C GLU A 132 -7.13 16.76 -13.14
N GLY A 133 -7.27 15.54 -13.64
CA GLY A 133 -7.09 15.19 -15.05
C GLY A 133 -5.66 14.88 -15.46
N ALA A 134 -4.66 15.11 -14.61
CA ALA A 134 -3.27 14.76 -14.91
C ALA A 134 -3.03 13.25 -14.84
N LEU A 135 -2.17 12.74 -15.71
CA LEU A 135 -1.66 11.38 -15.63
C LEU A 135 -0.58 11.32 -14.55
N VAL A 136 -0.72 10.40 -13.60
CA VAL A 136 0.29 10.08 -12.60
C VAL A 136 0.84 8.68 -12.84
N SER A 137 2.10 8.47 -12.48
CA SER A 137 2.80 7.19 -12.67
C SER A 137 3.28 6.64 -11.35
N ALA A 138 3.18 5.32 -11.19
CA ALA A 138 3.66 4.64 -9.99
C ALA A 138 5.14 4.96 -9.73
N GLY A 139 5.46 5.40 -8.51
CA GLY A 139 6.83 5.70 -8.10
C GLY A 139 7.49 6.89 -8.81
N GLN A 140 6.71 7.78 -9.45
CA GLN A 140 7.26 8.96 -10.12
C GLN A 140 8.17 9.79 -9.19
N ALA A 141 9.21 10.44 -9.77
CA ALA A 141 10.19 11.20 -9.00
C ALA A 141 9.57 12.41 -8.27
N THR A 142 8.62 13.10 -8.91
CA THR A 142 7.92 14.24 -8.31
C THR A 142 6.78 13.74 -7.42
N PRO A 143 6.77 14.04 -6.12
CA PRO A 143 5.66 13.68 -5.25
C PRO A 143 4.39 14.45 -5.64
N LEU A 144 3.22 13.87 -5.36
CA LEU A 144 1.93 14.55 -5.56
C LEU A 144 1.82 15.77 -4.65
N THR A 145 2.23 15.61 -3.42
CA THR A 145 2.30 16.65 -2.38
C THR A 145 3.25 16.21 -1.27
N THR A 146 3.49 17.11 -0.31
CA THR A 146 4.28 16.82 0.87
C THR A 146 3.48 17.22 2.12
N ILE A 147 3.55 16.40 3.15
CA ILE A 147 2.96 16.69 4.46
C ILE A 147 4.11 16.96 5.44
N GLN A 148 3.98 18.03 6.22
CA GLN A 148 4.96 18.45 7.22
C GLN A 148 4.30 18.48 8.60
N GLN A 149 4.91 17.80 9.54
CA GLN A 149 4.52 17.87 10.94
C GLN A 149 5.34 18.96 11.64
N MET A 150 4.66 20.04 12.04
CA MET A 150 5.31 21.21 12.65
C MET A 150 5.24 21.22 14.19
N ASP A 151 4.53 20.26 14.80
CA ASP A 151 4.42 20.14 16.24
C ASP A 151 4.86 18.73 16.67
N PRO A 152 5.96 18.58 17.44
CA PRO A 152 6.91 19.63 17.86
C PRO A 152 7.77 20.18 16.72
N MET A 153 8.28 21.41 16.86
CA MET A 153 9.14 22.09 15.89
C MET A 153 10.57 22.22 16.44
N TYR A 154 11.57 21.91 15.63
CA TYR A 154 12.95 22.20 15.96
C TYR A 154 13.31 23.62 15.52
N VAL A 155 13.91 24.37 16.42
CA VAL A 155 14.47 25.69 16.12
C VAL A 155 15.98 25.58 16.20
N ASP A 156 16.64 25.60 15.07
CA ASP A 156 18.10 25.65 15.00
C ASP A 156 18.54 27.09 15.27
N LEU A 157 19.15 27.31 16.44
CA LEU A 157 19.75 28.58 16.79
C LEU A 157 21.22 28.51 16.39
N GLY A 158 21.56 29.12 15.27
CA GLY A 158 22.95 29.29 14.85
C GLY A 158 23.58 30.40 15.70
N GLN A 159 24.51 30.04 16.58
CA GLN A 159 25.39 31.00 17.28
C GLN A 159 26.77 30.99 16.65
N SER A 160 27.39 32.15 16.55
CA SER A 160 28.79 32.21 16.17
C SER A 160 29.67 31.64 17.32
N ALA A 161 30.83 31.08 16.98
CA ALA A 161 31.74 30.53 17.99
C ALA A 161 32.19 31.60 19.00
N GLU A 162 32.26 32.89 18.59
CA GLU A 162 32.58 34.01 19.43
C GLU A 162 31.47 34.31 20.42
N ASP A 163 30.21 34.30 20.00
CA ASP A 163 29.03 34.51 20.86
C ASP A 163 28.90 33.40 21.91
N HIS A 164 29.19 32.17 21.52
CA HIS A 164 29.16 31.01 22.43
C HIS A 164 30.25 31.12 23.51
N LEU A 165 31.46 31.54 23.14
CA LEU A 165 32.56 31.78 24.08
C LEU A 165 32.26 32.95 25.04
N ALA A 166 31.68 34.02 24.53
CA ALA A 166 31.26 35.19 25.35
C ALA A 166 30.15 34.80 26.34
N LEU A 167 29.17 34.01 25.91
CA LEU A 167 28.10 33.50 26.77
C LEU A 167 28.65 32.59 27.88
N LYS A 168 29.57 31.66 27.52
CA LYS A 168 30.22 30.76 28.47
C LYS A 168 31.06 31.50 29.50
N LYS A 169 31.76 32.57 29.09
CA LYS A 169 32.53 33.44 29.98
C LYS A 169 31.63 34.21 30.94
N ASN A 170 30.50 34.76 30.45
CA ASN A 170 29.53 35.48 31.28
C ASN A 170 28.81 34.58 32.28
N LEU A 171 28.59 33.31 31.94
CA LEU A 171 28.03 32.27 32.82
C LEU A 171 29.04 31.92 33.95
N THR A 172 30.35 31.76 33.62
CA THR A 172 31.39 31.43 34.60
C THR A 172 31.71 32.62 35.53
N GLU A 173 31.52 33.85 35.04
CA GLU A 173 31.69 35.09 35.82
C GLU A 173 30.45 35.48 36.62
N GLY A 174 29.38 34.69 36.61
CA GLY A 174 28.14 34.91 37.38
C GLY A 174 27.32 36.14 36.95
N LYS A 175 27.58 36.66 35.74
CA LYS A 175 26.88 37.82 35.18
C LYS A 175 25.51 37.51 34.54
N LEU A 176 25.20 36.24 34.40
CA LEU A 176 23.88 35.78 33.93
C LEU A 176 23.20 34.97 35.06
N LEU A 177 22.07 35.48 35.52
CA LEU A 177 21.19 34.77 36.46
C LEU A 177 20.50 33.63 35.70
N ASN A 178 20.54 32.40 36.27
CA ASN A 178 19.71 31.30 35.82
C ASN A 178 18.23 31.67 36.02
N GLY A 179 17.52 31.96 34.93
CA GLY A 179 16.09 32.16 34.91
C GLY A 179 15.38 30.82 34.63
#